data_0f666b2fabb4f0c29988a057336a33c1
#
_entry.id   0f666b2fabb4f0c29988a057336a33c1
#
_cell.length_a   1.000
_cell.length_b   1.000
_cell.length_c   1.000
_cell.angle_alpha   90.00
_cell.angle_beta   90.00
_cell.angle_gamma   90.00
#
_symmetry.space_group_name_H-M   'P 1'
#
loop_
_entity.id
_entity.type
_entity.pdbx_description
1 polymer ?
#
loop_
_entity_poly.entity_id
_entity_poly.type
_entity_poly.pdbx_seq_one_letter_code
_entity_poly.pdbx_strand_id
1 'polypeptide(L)'
;MKRRFRFSTFLRLASAFLFTLILVVVGAWIVSPEVRYLVKAGVEEARILLGRKPIVEVAADPATDAATRAKLSLVLAARDFAADSLGLAAGETFTTYSRVRRDTLVLVLSASRYDRLAQKLWNYPIVGRVPYKGYFNFEQAMKQSRRLEQTGMDTYNRPSAALTTLGWFNEPLLSTAVGGDSVDLAATVIHEILHNTIFLPGHVDFNESFANFVGYRGAEAFFRGRGDGRNADRAAARWRDEIRLGRFYAKLVDRLEQLYAPGIAGPALREERQRIFRLALSELGGPVARALETVDGRALADRPINNAVVIAQRLYRTQLDRFDEVLSNNRGDVKATITAVRQAVAGGGDPWRAVAGLARSAASSPAAAPPRRRGR
;
A
#
# COMPACT_ATOMS: atom_id res chain seq x y z
N MET A 1 56.76 15.02 7.94
CA MET A 1 56.57 15.18 6.47
C MET A 1 55.81 14.00 5.81
N LYS A 2 56.11 12.74 6.13
CA LYS A 2 55.49 11.55 5.47
C LYS A 2 53.95 11.42 5.64
N ARG A 3 53.33 11.94 6.69
CA ARG A 3 51.87 11.84 6.96
C ARG A 3 51.02 12.79 6.07
N ARG A 4 51.55 14.00 5.78
CA ARG A 4 50.90 14.98 4.89
C ARG A 4 50.90 14.52 3.41
N PHE A 5 51.98 13.84 3.00
CA PHE A 5 52.10 13.33 1.61
C PHE A 5 51.09 12.19 1.33
N ARG A 6 50.88 11.30 2.31
CA ARG A 6 49.87 10.20 2.18
C ARG A 6 48.44 10.71 2.14
N PHE A 7 48.13 11.78 2.89
CA PHE A 7 46.80 12.39 2.91
C PHE A 7 46.47 13.09 1.58
N SER A 8 47.43 13.80 0.98
CA SER A 8 47.23 14.47 -0.32
C SER A 8 47.09 13.46 -1.48
N THR A 9 47.77 12.33 -1.44
CA THR A 9 47.66 11.25 -2.43
C THR A 9 46.30 10.55 -2.29
N PHE A 10 45.86 10.29 -1.06
CA PHE A 10 44.52 9.73 -0.80
C PHE A 10 43.41 10.66 -1.33
N LEU A 11 43.52 11.96 -1.08
CA LEU A 11 42.56 12.95 -1.55
C LEU A 11 42.50 13.01 -3.07
N ARG A 12 43.66 12.94 -3.77
CA ARG A 12 43.72 12.90 -5.24
C ARG A 12 43.09 11.63 -5.80
N LEU A 13 43.35 10.48 -5.22
CA LEU A 13 42.78 9.21 -5.64
C LEU A 13 41.25 9.20 -5.42
N ALA A 14 40.79 9.70 -4.28
CA ALA A 14 39.36 9.84 -4.01
C ALA A 14 38.67 10.81 -4.99
N SER A 15 39.32 11.94 -5.30
CA SER A 15 38.79 12.90 -6.29
C SER A 15 38.78 12.32 -7.70
N ALA A 16 39.82 11.58 -8.10
CA ALA A 16 39.87 10.94 -9.44
C ALA A 16 38.80 9.83 -9.53
N PHE A 17 38.62 9.05 -8.47
CA PHE A 17 37.56 8.05 -8.39
C PHE A 17 36.17 8.69 -8.51
N LEU A 18 35.92 9.75 -7.74
CA LEU A 18 34.64 10.48 -7.78
C LEU A 18 34.40 11.07 -9.17
N PHE A 19 35.40 11.67 -9.77
CA PHE A 19 35.31 12.23 -11.13
C PHE A 19 34.99 11.15 -12.18
N THR A 20 35.67 10.00 -12.10
CA THR A 20 35.41 8.86 -12.99
C THR A 20 33.99 8.33 -12.81
N LEU A 21 33.54 8.21 -11.53
CA LEU A 21 32.17 7.78 -11.21
C LEU A 21 31.14 8.76 -11.80
N ILE A 22 31.37 10.06 -11.70
CA ILE A 22 30.51 11.08 -12.30
C ILE A 22 30.45 10.92 -13.81
N LEU A 23 31.61 10.74 -14.47
CA LEU A 23 31.64 10.54 -15.94
C LEU A 23 30.89 9.27 -16.37
N VAL A 24 31.03 8.17 -15.62
CA VAL A 24 30.28 6.92 -15.87
C VAL A 24 28.79 7.15 -15.71
N VAL A 25 28.35 7.84 -14.64
CA VAL A 25 26.94 8.14 -14.40
C VAL A 25 26.38 9.08 -15.49
N VAL A 26 27.14 10.11 -15.90
CA VAL A 26 26.73 11.02 -16.99
C VAL A 26 26.64 10.26 -18.33
N GLY A 27 27.63 9.43 -18.64
CA GLY A 27 27.60 8.60 -19.85
C GLY A 27 26.41 7.63 -19.85
N ALA A 28 26.18 6.95 -18.74
CA ALA A 28 25.02 6.08 -18.56
C ALA A 28 23.69 6.85 -18.62
N TRP A 29 23.64 8.08 -18.08
CA TRP A 29 22.45 8.95 -18.16
C TRP A 29 22.13 9.36 -19.60
N ILE A 30 23.14 9.59 -20.44
CA ILE A 30 22.95 9.95 -21.87
C ILE A 30 22.35 8.75 -22.64
N VAL A 31 22.84 7.53 -22.38
CA VAL A 31 22.49 6.32 -23.18
C VAL A 31 21.28 5.57 -22.62
N SER A 32 21.10 5.53 -21.29
CA SER A 32 20.10 4.68 -20.64
C SER A 32 18.88 5.45 -20.12
N PRO A 33 17.67 5.16 -20.63
CA PRO A 33 16.43 5.70 -20.07
C PRO A 33 16.21 5.31 -18.60
N GLU A 34 16.69 4.14 -18.20
CA GLU A 34 16.58 3.61 -16.83
C GLU A 34 17.45 4.45 -15.86
N VAL A 35 18.68 4.77 -16.26
CA VAL A 35 19.56 5.64 -15.45
C VAL A 35 18.97 7.05 -15.35
N ARG A 36 18.45 7.61 -16.44
CA ARG A 36 17.72 8.90 -16.38
C ARG A 36 16.55 8.88 -15.40
N TYR A 37 15.80 7.78 -15.40
CA TYR A 37 14.71 7.59 -14.46
C TYR A 37 15.21 7.57 -13.01
N LEU A 38 16.23 6.74 -12.69
CA LEU A 38 16.78 6.61 -11.34
C LEU A 38 17.36 7.92 -10.82
N VAL A 39 18.10 8.66 -11.66
CA VAL A 39 18.64 9.97 -11.27
C VAL A 39 17.52 10.96 -10.97
N LYS A 40 16.47 11.03 -11.78
CA LYS A 40 15.32 11.90 -11.52
C LYS A 40 14.60 11.49 -10.23
N ALA A 41 14.37 10.20 -10.03
CA ALA A 41 13.74 9.70 -8.81
C ALA A 41 14.58 10.06 -7.57
N GLY A 42 15.89 9.86 -7.62
CA GLY A 42 16.81 10.24 -6.54
C GLY A 42 16.84 11.74 -6.25
N VAL A 43 16.78 12.59 -7.29
CA VAL A 43 16.71 14.05 -7.11
C VAL A 43 15.40 14.48 -6.45
N GLU A 44 14.25 13.91 -6.85
CA GLU A 44 12.97 14.23 -6.24
C GLU A 44 12.91 13.70 -4.79
N GLU A 45 13.42 12.50 -4.52
CA GLU A 45 13.54 11.96 -3.19
C GLU A 45 14.45 12.82 -2.30
N ALA A 46 15.62 13.21 -2.79
CA ALA A 46 16.52 14.11 -2.05
C ALA A 46 15.83 15.45 -1.74
N ARG A 47 15.05 16.01 -2.68
CA ARG A 47 14.28 17.25 -2.46
C ARG A 47 13.24 17.08 -1.35
N ILE A 48 12.54 15.95 -1.32
CA ILE A 48 11.56 15.60 -0.29
C ILE A 48 12.25 15.51 1.07
N LEU A 49 13.34 14.74 1.16
CA LEU A 49 14.08 14.53 2.40
C LEU A 49 14.75 15.81 2.94
N LEU A 50 15.32 16.64 2.05
CA LEU A 50 15.94 17.90 2.43
C LEU A 50 14.91 18.98 2.82
N GLY A 51 13.70 18.89 2.28
CA GLY A 51 12.60 19.81 2.59
C GLY A 51 11.77 19.43 3.82
N ARG A 52 12.09 18.32 4.48
CA ARG A 52 11.33 17.84 5.65
C ARG A 52 11.51 18.73 6.87
N LYS A 53 10.43 18.94 7.60
CA LYS A 53 10.40 19.66 8.88
C LYS A 53 9.67 18.81 9.92
N PRO A 54 10.01 18.89 11.22
CA PRO A 54 9.23 18.21 12.26
C PRO A 54 7.75 18.62 12.18
N ILE A 55 6.85 17.64 12.25
CA ILE A 55 5.39 17.92 12.17
C ILE A 55 4.96 18.86 13.29
N VAL A 56 5.53 18.72 14.49
CA VAL A 56 5.22 19.58 15.63
C VAL A 56 5.54 21.05 15.37
N GLU A 57 6.65 21.34 14.68
CA GLU A 57 7.03 22.70 14.30
C GLU A 57 6.08 23.28 13.24
N VAL A 58 5.75 22.47 12.21
CA VAL A 58 4.82 22.90 11.17
C VAL A 58 3.42 23.13 11.73
N ALA A 59 2.96 22.29 12.67
CA ALA A 59 1.67 22.44 13.32
C ALA A 59 1.62 23.67 14.27
N ALA A 60 2.77 24.05 14.86
CA ALA A 60 2.87 25.23 15.72
C ALA A 60 3.05 26.55 14.94
N ASP A 61 3.45 26.49 13.67
CA ASP A 61 3.70 27.68 12.84
C ASP A 61 2.38 28.45 12.58
N PRO A 62 2.29 29.74 12.97
CA PRO A 62 1.11 30.57 12.69
C PRO A 62 0.76 30.69 11.20
N ALA A 63 1.73 30.53 10.31
CA ALA A 63 1.54 30.57 8.87
C ALA A 63 0.88 29.28 8.30
N THR A 64 0.83 28.22 9.10
CA THR A 64 0.13 26.98 8.71
C THR A 64 -1.37 27.17 8.83
N ASP A 65 -2.10 26.90 7.75
CA ASP A 65 -3.56 26.99 7.74
C ASP A 65 -4.21 25.99 8.72
N ALA A 66 -5.40 26.36 9.22
CA ALA A 66 -6.08 25.60 10.27
C ALA A 66 -6.41 24.15 9.84
N ALA A 67 -6.75 23.92 8.58
CA ALA A 67 -7.08 22.58 8.07
C ALA A 67 -5.84 21.68 8.05
N THR A 68 -4.72 22.16 7.52
CA THR A 68 -3.43 21.45 7.55
C THR A 68 -3.00 21.17 8.98
N ARG A 69 -3.09 22.15 9.88
CA ARG A 69 -2.73 21.99 11.31
C ARG A 69 -3.57 20.89 11.97
N ALA A 70 -4.88 20.88 11.76
CA ALA A 70 -5.77 19.84 12.30
C ALA A 70 -5.40 18.44 11.79
N LYS A 71 -5.05 18.32 10.51
CA LYS A 71 -4.61 17.05 9.91
C LYS A 71 -3.26 16.58 10.44
N LEU A 72 -2.29 17.49 10.62
CA LEU A 72 -0.99 17.15 11.20
C LEU A 72 -1.14 16.69 12.67
N SER A 73 -1.99 17.34 13.44
CA SER A 73 -2.33 16.91 14.81
C SER A 73 -3.01 15.54 14.84
N LEU A 74 -3.88 15.25 13.86
CA LEU A 74 -4.51 13.93 13.71
C LEU A 74 -3.47 12.85 13.42
N VAL A 75 -2.49 13.13 12.55
CA VAL A 75 -1.41 12.19 12.21
C VAL A 75 -0.58 11.84 13.43
N LEU A 76 -0.16 12.84 14.22
CA LEU A 76 0.58 12.61 15.47
C LEU A 76 -0.24 11.75 16.45
N ALA A 77 -1.50 12.11 16.66
CA ALA A 77 -2.39 11.36 17.55
C ALA A 77 -2.61 9.90 17.08
N ALA A 78 -2.78 9.67 15.77
CA ALA A 78 -2.93 8.32 15.21
C ALA A 78 -1.63 7.52 15.32
N ARG A 79 -0.47 8.17 15.16
CA ARG A 79 0.86 7.60 15.36
C ARG A 79 1.05 7.14 16.81
N ASP A 80 0.77 8.03 17.77
CA ASP A 80 0.89 7.72 19.20
C ASP A 80 -0.07 6.57 19.60
N PHE A 81 -1.30 6.59 19.09
CA PHE A 81 -2.23 5.48 19.28
C PHE A 81 -1.72 4.16 18.70
N ALA A 82 -1.12 4.18 17.52
CA ALA A 82 -0.52 2.98 16.90
C ALA A 82 0.61 2.40 17.78
N ALA A 83 1.47 3.27 18.35
CA ALA A 83 2.55 2.85 19.23
C ALA A 83 2.02 2.34 20.58
N ASP A 84 1.25 3.16 21.29
CA ASP A 84 0.91 2.93 22.69
C ASP A 84 -0.24 1.92 22.84
N SER A 85 -1.28 2.08 22.03
CA SER A 85 -2.50 1.26 22.15
C SER A 85 -2.41 -0.03 21.33
N LEU A 86 -1.88 0.02 20.10
CA LEU A 86 -1.77 -1.16 19.24
C LEU A 86 -0.45 -1.91 19.40
N GLY A 87 0.57 -1.29 20.03
CA GLY A 87 1.89 -1.89 20.23
C GLY A 87 2.72 -2.02 18.95
N LEU A 88 2.52 -1.10 18.00
CA LEU A 88 3.25 -1.06 16.74
C LEU A 88 4.57 -0.30 16.86
N ALA A 89 5.57 -0.68 16.07
CA ALA A 89 6.88 -0.04 16.03
C ALA A 89 6.82 1.26 15.20
N ALA A 90 6.32 2.35 15.80
CA ALA A 90 6.15 3.61 15.08
C ALA A 90 7.50 4.24 14.65
N GLY A 91 8.58 4.05 15.44
CA GLY A 91 9.90 4.61 15.14
C GLY A 91 9.81 6.11 14.79
N GLU A 92 10.47 6.52 13.72
CA GLU A 92 10.43 7.90 13.19
C GLU A 92 9.42 8.10 12.05
N THR A 93 8.59 7.09 11.73
CA THR A 93 7.60 7.18 10.67
C THR A 93 6.60 8.30 10.97
N PHE A 94 6.42 9.20 10.01
CA PHE A 94 5.53 10.38 10.13
C PHE A 94 5.80 11.31 11.31
N THR A 95 7.07 11.45 11.73
CA THR A 95 7.50 12.52 12.66
C THR A 95 7.80 13.82 11.92
N THR A 96 8.08 13.74 10.62
CA THR A 96 8.39 14.88 9.76
C THR A 96 7.36 15.04 8.65
N TYR A 97 7.24 16.27 8.15
CA TYR A 97 6.36 16.67 7.05
C TYR A 97 7.17 17.30 5.93
N SER A 98 6.84 16.97 4.68
CA SER A 98 7.42 17.62 3.51
C SER A 98 6.34 18.14 2.58
N ARG A 99 6.46 19.42 2.22
CA ARG A 99 5.55 20.06 1.27
C ARG A 99 6.01 19.78 -0.16
N VAL A 100 5.14 19.16 -0.95
CA VAL A 100 5.37 18.94 -2.38
C VAL A 100 4.53 19.91 -3.20
N ARG A 101 5.02 20.26 -4.42
CA ARG A 101 4.41 21.32 -5.25
C ARG A 101 3.20 20.85 -6.06
N ARG A 102 2.81 19.59 -5.95
CA ARG A 102 1.78 18.96 -6.78
C ARG A 102 0.80 18.19 -5.90
N ASP A 103 -0.45 18.09 -6.31
CA ASP A 103 -1.49 17.32 -5.63
C ASP A 103 -1.31 15.80 -5.80
N THR A 104 -0.57 15.38 -6.79
CA THR A 104 -0.17 13.98 -7.05
C THR A 104 1.34 13.92 -7.19
N LEU A 105 2.00 13.14 -6.34
CA LEU A 105 3.45 13.03 -6.35
C LEU A 105 3.94 12.24 -7.57
N VAL A 106 3.41 11.03 -7.76
CA VAL A 106 3.81 10.10 -8.82
C VAL A 106 2.60 9.41 -9.45
N LEU A 107 2.75 9.00 -10.72
CA LEU A 107 1.91 7.95 -11.31
C LEU A 107 2.62 6.61 -11.16
N VAL A 108 1.99 5.68 -10.49
CA VAL A 108 2.45 4.30 -10.36
C VAL A 108 1.89 3.49 -11.52
N LEU A 109 2.77 3.10 -12.44
CA LEU A 109 2.44 2.24 -13.58
C LEU A 109 2.61 0.78 -13.20
N SER A 110 1.52 0.02 -13.22
CA SER A 110 1.49 -1.44 -13.18
C SER A 110 1.15 -1.97 -14.57
N ALA A 111 1.60 -3.18 -14.88
CA ALA A 111 1.26 -3.85 -16.14
C ALA A 111 1.10 -5.36 -15.93
N SER A 112 0.30 -5.98 -16.80
CA SER A 112 0.05 -7.41 -16.79
C SER A 112 -0.10 -7.92 -18.22
N ARG A 113 0.17 -9.19 -18.44
CA ARG A 113 -0.20 -9.82 -19.70
C ARG A 113 -1.71 -9.76 -19.90
N TYR A 114 -2.14 -9.58 -21.15
CA TYR A 114 -3.57 -9.54 -21.46
C TYR A 114 -4.21 -10.93 -21.46
N ASP A 115 -3.40 -11.98 -21.71
CA ASP A 115 -3.81 -13.38 -21.90
C ASP A 115 -3.74 -14.23 -20.62
N ARG A 116 -3.35 -13.64 -19.50
CA ARG A 116 -3.25 -14.28 -18.18
C ARG A 116 -3.05 -13.26 -17.09
N LEU A 117 -3.36 -13.62 -15.84
CA LEU A 117 -3.06 -12.78 -14.66
C LEU A 117 -1.58 -12.90 -14.27
N ALA A 118 -0.70 -12.37 -15.12
CA ALA A 118 0.75 -12.38 -14.92
C ALA A 118 1.30 -10.96 -14.92
N GLN A 119 1.68 -10.50 -13.73
CA GLN A 119 2.18 -9.17 -13.49
C GLN A 119 3.56 -8.96 -14.11
N LYS A 120 3.77 -7.81 -14.76
CA LYS A 120 5.09 -7.38 -15.19
C LYS A 120 5.93 -7.00 -13.97
N LEU A 121 7.14 -7.51 -13.90
CA LEU A 121 8.13 -7.12 -12.91
C LEU A 121 9.21 -6.25 -13.56
N TRP A 122 9.59 -5.19 -12.87
CA TRP A 122 10.73 -4.34 -13.23
C TRP A 122 11.91 -4.72 -12.34
N ASN A 123 13.08 -4.89 -12.95
CA ASN A 123 14.31 -5.23 -12.23
C ASN A 123 15.10 -3.97 -11.92
N TYR A 124 15.44 -3.78 -10.67
CA TYR A 124 16.29 -2.69 -10.21
C TYR A 124 17.54 -3.24 -9.53
N PRO A 125 18.71 -2.58 -9.68
CA PRO A 125 19.98 -3.10 -9.15
C PRO A 125 20.00 -3.31 -7.63
N ILE A 126 19.27 -2.49 -6.86
CA ILE A 126 19.31 -2.50 -5.40
C ILE A 126 18.06 -3.14 -4.81
N VAL A 127 16.87 -2.72 -5.27
CA VAL A 127 15.59 -3.18 -4.72
C VAL A 127 15.07 -4.47 -5.36
N GLY A 128 15.79 -4.99 -6.37
CA GLY A 128 15.42 -6.23 -7.03
C GLY A 128 14.19 -6.10 -7.94
N ARG A 129 13.28 -7.05 -7.86
CA ARG A 129 12.10 -7.17 -8.73
C ARG A 129 10.88 -6.54 -8.07
N VAL A 130 10.34 -5.49 -8.68
CA VAL A 130 9.12 -4.81 -8.21
C VAL A 130 8.01 -4.85 -9.25
N PRO A 131 6.75 -4.93 -8.84
CA PRO A 131 5.60 -5.10 -9.73
C PRO A 131 5.04 -3.78 -10.30
N TYR A 132 5.71 -2.68 -10.07
CA TYR A 132 5.29 -1.36 -10.56
C TYR A 132 6.49 -0.44 -10.79
N LYS A 133 6.24 0.68 -11.49
CA LYS A 133 7.22 1.74 -11.71
C LYS A 133 6.57 3.10 -11.48
N GLY A 134 7.12 3.90 -10.56
CA GLY A 134 6.65 5.25 -10.25
C GLY A 134 7.22 6.29 -11.23
N TYR A 135 6.40 7.21 -11.70
CA TYR A 135 6.81 8.29 -12.61
C TYR A 135 6.43 9.64 -12.04
N PHE A 136 7.41 10.49 -11.79
CA PHE A 136 7.19 11.91 -11.46
C PHE A 136 6.76 12.75 -12.68
N ASN A 137 7.06 12.30 -13.89
CA ASN A 137 6.58 12.88 -15.14
C ASN A 137 5.44 12.04 -15.70
N PHE A 138 4.23 12.57 -15.67
CA PHE A 138 3.01 11.87 -16.07
C PHE A 138 2.97 11.55 -17.56
N GLU A 139 3.54 12.41 -18.41
CA GLU A 139 3.65 12.17 -19.84
C GLU A 139 4.55 10.95 -20.12
N GLN A 140 5.66 10.81 -19.40
CA GLN A 140 6.53 9.63 -19.49
C GLN A 140 5.82 8.35 -19.04
N ALA A 141 4.99 8.40 -17.97
CA ALA A 141 4.15 7.29 -17.55
C ALA A 141 3.21 6.86 -18.68
N MET A 142 2.48 7.82 -19.25
CA MET A 142 1.53 7.55 -20.35
C MET A 142 2.23 7.04 -21.61
N LYS A 143 3.41 7.56 -21.94
CA LYS A 143 4.21 7.04 -23.07
C LYS A 143 4.65 5.59 -22.84
N GLN A 144 5.05 5.26 -21.61
CA GLN A 144 5.43 3.88 -21.27
C GLN A 144 4.23 2.94 -21.27
N SER A 145 3.06 3.38 -20.78
CA SER A 145 1.80 2.61 -20.89
C SER A 145 1.53 2.23 -22.34
N ARG A 146 1.47 3.22 -23.24
CA ARG A 146 1.22 2.98 -24.67
C ARG A 146 2.21 1.99 -25.30
N ARG A 147 3.51 2.07 -24.93
CA ARG A 147 4.50 1.10 -25.40
C ARG A 147 4.23 -0.32 -24.92
N LEU A 148 3.83 -0.48 -23.67
CA LEU A 148 3.49 -1.78 -23.11
C LEU A 148 2.21 -2.35 -23.74
N GLU A 149 1.21 -1.51 -23.96
CA GLU A 149 -0.03 -1.89 -24.64
C GLU A 149 0.21 -2.37 -26.08
N GLN A 150 1.12 -1.72 -26.80
CA GLN A 150 1.55 -2.17 -28.13
C GLN A 150 2.23 -3.56 -28.12
N THR A 151 2.76 -3.99 -26.99
CA THR A 151 3.33 -5.34 -26.81
C THR A 151 2.31 -6.35 -26.28
N GLY A 152 1.01 -6.03 -26.27
CA GLY A 152 -0.03 -6.90 -25.80
C GLY A 152 -0.11 -7.00 -24.27
N MET A 153 0.24 -5.93 -23.56
CA MET A 153 0.04 -5.84 -22.12
C MET A 153 -1.14 -4.93 -21.77
N ASP A 154 -1.83 -5.23 -20.70
CA ASP A 154 -2.70 -4.32 -20.01
C ASP A 154 -1.88 -3.40 -19.11
N THR A 155 -2.27 -2.14 -18.99
CA THR A 155 -1.61 -1.18 -18.10
C THR A 155 -2.60 -0.52 -17.15
N TYR A 156 -2.07 -0.08 -16.01
CA TYR A 156 -2.81 0.68 -15.02
C TYR A 156 -1.92 1.77 -14.42
N ASN A 157 -2.31 3.03 -14.65
CA ASN A 157 -1.67 4.19 -14.05
C ASN A 157 -2.49 4.66 -12.85
N ARG A 158 -1.94 4.53 -11.66
CA ARG A 158 -2.58 4.95 -10.41
C ARG A 158 -1.85 6.17 -9.85
N PRO A 159 -2.56 7.28 -9.56
CA PRO A 159 -1.99 8.36 -8.75
C PRO A 159 -1.56 7.83 -7.38
N SER A 160 -0.38 8.23 -6.91
CA SER A 160 0.08 7.96 -5.57
C SER A 160 0.48 9.26 -4.87
N ALA A 161 0.03 9.38 -3.64
CA ALA A 161 0.35 10.49 -2.76
C ALA A 161 1.76 10.37 -2.15
N ALA A 162 2.33 9.17 -2.17
CA ALA A 162 3.64 8.86 -1.60
C ALA A 162 4.48 8.02 -2.58
N LEU A 163 5.79 8.07 -2.41
CA LEU A 163 6.75 7.13 -2.96
C LEU A 163 7.40 6.44 -1.77
N THR A 164 7.29 5.12 -1.70
CA THR A 164 7.96 4.36 -0.65
C THR A 164 9.38 3.98 -1.06
N THR A 165 10.32 4.16 -0.16
CA THR A 165 11.71 3.70 -0.30
C THR A 165 11.91 2.31 0.28
N LEU A 166 10.83 1.57 0.54
CA LEU A 166 10.83 0.24 1.17
C LEU A 166 11.51 0.23 2.56
N GLY A 167 11.32 1.30 3.32
CA GLY A 167 11.85 1.43 4.68
C GLY A 167 13.33 1.82 4.78
N TRP A 168 14.00 2.13 3.67
CA TRP A 168 15.40 2.56 3.67
C TRP A 168 15.62 3.95 4.27
N PHE A 169 14.60 4.79 4.23
CA PHE A 169 14.61 6.13 4.83
C PHE A 169 13.34 6.32 5.66
N ASN A 170 13.44 7.11 6.72
CA ASN A 170 12.29 7.56 7.48
C ASN A 170 11.49 8.55 6.62
N GLU A 171 10.45 8.05 5.99
CA GLU A 171 9.67 8.81 5.02
C GLU A 171 8.84 9.89 5.74
N PRO A 172 8.93 11.16 5.28
CA PRO A 172 8.09 12.21 5.81
C PRO A 172 6.65 12.04 5.36
N LEU A 173 5.71 12.51 6.15
CA LEU A 173 4.35 12.73 5.70
C LEU A 173 4.36 13.79 4.59
N LEU A 174 3.80 13.47 3.43
CA LEU A 174 3.75 14.42 2.32
C LEU A 174 2.45 15.23 2.34
N SER A 175 2.52 16.49 1.87
CA SER A 175 1.34 17.35 1.74
C SER A 175 0.24 16.73 0.87
N THR A 176 0.57 15.88 -0.08
CA THR A 176 -0.36 15.12 -0.92
C THR A 176 -1.20 14.11 -0.13
N ALA A 177 -0.69 13.57 0.98
CA ALA A 177 -1.41 12.61 1.83
C ALA A 177 -2.37 13.31 2.80
N VAL A 178 -2.11 14.59 3.13
CA VAL A 178 -2.88 15.34 4.12
C VAL A 178 -4.25 15.81 3.61
N GLY A 179 -4.40 15.96 2.28
CA GLY A 179 -5.63 16.51 1.66
C GLY A 179 -6.86 15.60 1.74
N GLY A 180 -6.71 14.34 2.15
CA GLY A 180 -7.77 13.35 2.17
C GLY A 180 -8.73 13.45 3.37
N ASP A 181 -9.65 12.46 3.43
CA ASP A 181 -10.55 12.26 4.56
C ASP A 181 -9.79 11.91 5.85
N SER A 182 -10.33 12.28 7.01
CA SER A 182 -9.68 12.04 8.30
C SER A 182 -9.58 10.57 8.67
N VAL A 183 -10.56 9.76 8.25
CA VAL A 183 -10.56 8.31 8.48
C VAL A 183 -9.50 7.64 7.63
N ASP A 184 -9.46 7.97 6.33
CA ASP A 184 -8.47 7.42 5.42
C ASP A 184 -7.04 7.84 5.83
N LEU A 185 -6.87 9.08 6.34
CA LEU A 185 -5.58 9.56 6.84
C LEU A 185 -5.12 8.78 8.08
N ALA A 186 -5.98 8.61 9.08
CA ALA A 186 -5.66 7.83 10.28
C ALA A 186 -5.38 6.36 9.94
N ALA A 187 -6.21 5.76 9.07
CA ALA A 187 -6.03 4.40 8.59
C ALA A 187 -4.69 4.24 7.85
N THR A 188 -4.32 5.20 6.99
CA THR A 188 -3.02 5.19 6.29
C THR A 188 -1.85 5.27 7.26
N VAL A 189 -1.91 6.15 8.27
CA VAL A 189 -0.85 6.26 9.27
C VAL A 189 -0.63 4.94 10.00
N ILE A 190 -1.70 4.28 10.45
CA ILE A 190 -1.64 3.01 11.17
C ILE A 190 -1.15 1.88 10.23
N HIS A 191 -1.61 1.86 8.97
CA HIS A 191 -1.19 0.93 7.92
C HIS A 191 0.33 0.96 7.71
N GLU A 192 0.88 2.14 7.46
CA GLU A 192 2.31 2.30 7.19
C GLU A 192 3.18 1.95 8.41
N ILE A 193 2.71 2.28 9.63
CA ILE A 193 3.41 1.92 10.86
C ILE A 193 3.39 0.40 11.08
N LEU A 194 2.34 -0.31 10.65
CA LEU A 194 2.33 -1.77 10.74
C LEU A 194 3.48 -2.42 9.96
N HIS A 195 3.84 -1.88 8.80
CA HIS A 195 4.95 -2.43 8.00
C HIS A 195 6.29 -2.41 8.74
N ASN A 196 6.50 -1.50 9.70
CA ASN A 196 7.68 -1.52 10.57
C ASN A 196 7.63 -2.64 11.62
N THR A 197 6.45 -3.19 11.89
CA THR A 197 6.23 -4.23 12.91
C THR A 197 6.19 -5.62 12.30
N ILE A 198 5.54 -5.75 11.15
CA ILE A 198 5.37 -7.00 10.41
C ILE A 198 5.56 -6.72 8.92
N PHE A 199 6.63 -7.30 8.37
CA PHE A 199 6.87 -7.31 6.93
C PHE A 199 7.46 -8.66 6.53
N LEU A 200 6.78 -9.37 5.64
CA LEU A 200 7.19 -10.68 5.14
C LEU A 200 7.70 -10.54 3.71
N PRO A 201 9.02 -10.66 3.47
CA PRO A 201 9.59 -10.58 2.12
C PRO A 201 8.96 -11.60 1.18
N GLY A 202 8.54 -11.15 -0.02
CA GLY A 202 7.93 -12.01 -1.03
C GLY A 202 6.41 -12.21 -0.88
N HIS A 203 5.78 -11.75 0.19
CA HIS A 203 4.34 -11.88 0.46
C HIS A 203 3.63 -10.52 0.44
N VAL A 204 3.74 -9.79 -0.69
CA VAL A 204 3.24 -8.41 -0.81
C VAL A 204 1.72 -8.36 -0.58
N ASP A 205 0.97 -9.28 -1.16
CA ASP A 205 -0.49 -9.37 -1.00
C ASP A 205 -0.91 -9.60 0.45
N PHE A 206 -0.16 -10.38 1.21
CA PHE A 206 -0.38 -10.57 2.64
C PHE A 206 -0.06 -9.27 3.43
N ASN A 207 1.11 -8.70 3.20
CA ASN A 207 1.54 -7.49 3.90
C ASN A 207 0.55 -6.35 3.72
N GLU A 208 0.13 -6.08 2.48
CA GLU A 208 -0.82 -5.00 2.16
C GLU A 208 -2.24 -5.29 2.68
N SER A 209 -2.73 -6.52 2.55
CA SER A 209 -4.07 -6.89 3.03
C SER A 209 -4.14 -6.84 4.55
N PHE A 210 -3.11 -7.30 5.25
CA PHE A 210 -3.05 -7.22 6.72
C PHE A 210 -2.89 -5.77 7.19
N ALA A 211 -2.06 -4.97 6.52
CA ALA A 211 -1.91 -3.56 6.84
C ALA A 211 -3.21 -2.77 6.58
N ASN A 212 -3.97 -3.12 5.54
CA ASN A 212 -5.28 -2.55 5.27
C ASN A 212 -6.29 -2.88 6.40
N PHE A 213 -6.31 -4.13 6.87
CA PHE A 213 -7.11 -4.55 8.01
C PHE A 213 -6.76 -3.76 9.28
N VAL A 214 -5.47 -3.74 9.66
CA VAL A 214 -5.01 -3.02 10.86
C VAL A 214 -5.24 -1.53 10.75
N GLY A 215 -5.06 -0.95 9.55
CA GLY A 215 -5.33 0.45 9.27
C GLY A 215 -6.77 0.85 9.59
N TYR A 216 -7.75 0.18 8.98
CA TYR A 216 -9.16 0.55 9.18
C TYR A 216 -9.73 0.12 10.53
N ARG A 217 -9.40 -1.09 11.04
CA ARG A 217 -9.84 -1.52 12.38
C ARG A 217 -9.13 -0.73 13.48
N GLY A 218 -7.86 -0.36 13.28
CA GLY A 218 -7.13 0.54 14.16
C GLY A 218 -7.72 1.95 14.15
N ALA A 219 -8.07 2.50 12.98
CA ALA A 219 -8.73 3.80 12.88
C ALA A 219 -10.11 3.79 13.55
N GLU A 220 -10.92 2.74 13.41
CA GLU A 220 -12.16 2.56 14.14
C GLU A 220 -11.93 2.64 15.66
N ALA A 221 -10.98 1.88 16.19
CA ALA A 221 -10.64 1.87 17.61
C ALA A 221 -10.09 3.23 18.08
N PHE A 222 -9.24 3.88 17.27
CA PHE A 222 -8.70 5.21 17.54
C PHE A 222 -9.79 6.27 17.71
N PHE A 223 -10.71 6.38 16.75
CA PHE A 223 -11.78 7.36 16.83
C PHE A 223 -12.77 7.03 17.94
N ARG A 224 -13.08 5.76 18.18
CA ARG A 224 -13.96 5.31 19.27
C ARG A 224 -13.37 5.68 20.65
N GLY A 225 -12.06 5.45 20.85
CA GLY A 225 -11.35 5.83 22.07
C GLY A 225 -11.30 7.32 22.33
N ARG A 226 -11.46 8.15 21.30
CA ARG A 226 -11.53 9.62 21.39
C ARG A 226 -12.95 10.18 21.53
N GLY A 227 -13.96 9.32 21.61
CA GLY A 227 -15.37 9.72 21.65
C GLY A 227 -15.93 10.19 20.30
N ASP A 228 -15.18 10.06 19.21
CA ASP A 228 -15.61 10.40 17.85
C ASP A 228 -16.33 9.22 17.18
N GLY A 229 -17.56 8.95 17.65
CA GLY A 229 -18.38 7.84 17.13
C GLY A 229 -18.63 7.94 15.63
N ARG A 230 -18.80 9.15 15.09
CA ARG A 230 -19.05 9.37 13.66
C ARG A 230 -17.91 8.85 12.78
N ASN A 231 -16.68 9.21 13.10
CA ASN A 231 -15.50 8.74 12.34
C ASN A 231 -15.20 7.28 12.63
N ALA A 232 -15.48 6.77 13.83
CA ALA A 232 -15.36 5.35 14.14
C ALA A 232 -16.32 4.50 13.28
N ASP A 233 -17.60 4.88 13.18
CA ASP A 233 -18.59 4.18 12.37
C ASP A 233 -18.25 4.26 10.87
N ARG A 234 -17.70 5.41 10.43
CA ARG A 234 -17.21 5.57 9.06
C ARG A 234 -16.00 4.68 8.76
N ALA A 235 -15.06 4.52 9.68
CA ALA A 235 -13.92 3.60 9.54
C ALA A 235 -14.41 2.14 9.43
N ALA A 236 -15.37 1.75 10.26
CA ALA A 236 -16.00 0.43 10.20
C ALA A 236 -16.73 0.22 8.86
N ALA A 237 -17.47 1.22 8.36
CA ALA A 237 -18.14 1.18 7.07
C ALA A 237 -17.13 1.06 5.92
N ARG A 238 -16.02 1.80 5.97
CA ARG A 238 -14.93 1.72 4.98
C ARG A 238 -14.33 0.32 4.93
N TRP A 239 -14.08 -0.29 6.08
CA TRP A 239 -13.60 -1.67 6.16
C TRP A 239 -14.59 -2.68 5.56
N ARG A 240 -15.89 -2.54 5.82
CA ARG A 240 -16.90 -3.38 5.18
C ARG A 240 -16.91 -3.24 3.67
N ASP A 241 -16.69 -2.04 3.15
CA ASP A 241 -16.55 -1.80 1.71
C ASP A 241 -15.31 -2.47 1.12
N GLU A 242 -14.16 -2.44 1.84
CA GLU A 242 -12.95 -3.16 1.44
C GLU A 242 -13.22 -4.68 1.31
N ILE A 243 -13.93 -5.28 2.26
CA ILE A 243 -14.33 -6.70 2.18
C ILE A 243 -15.24 -6.96 0.97
N ARG A 244 -16.26 -6.11 0.73
CA ARG A 244 -17.17 -6.26 -0.41
C ARG A 244 -16.44 -6.18 -1.75
N LEU A 245 -15.56 -5.19 -1.89
CA LEU A 245 -14.71 -5.06 -3.06
C LEU A 245 -13.73 -6.24 -3.18
N GLY A 246 -13.17 -6.72 -2.07
CA GLY A 246 -12.31 -7.91 -2.05
C GLY A 246 -13.02 -9.13 -2.62
N ARG A 247 -14.25 -9.39 -2.17
CA ARG A 247 -15.10 -10.49 -2.68
C ARG A 247 -15.44 -10.32 -4.17
N PHE A 248 -15.73 -9.10 -4.61
CA PHE A 248 -15.96 -8.81 -6.01
C PHE A 248 -14.72 -9.12 -6.87
N TYR A 249 -13.54 -8.61 -6.48
CA TYR A 249 -12.31 -8.87 -7.22
C TYR A 249 -11.87 -10.33 -7.17
N ALA A 250 -12.10 -11.05 -6.08
CA ALA A 250 -11.83 -12.49 -6.00
C ALA A 250 -12.65 -13.28 -7.03
N LYS A 251 -13.97 -13.04 -7.10
CA LYS A 251 -14.85 -13.66 -8.12
C LYS A 251 -14.42 -13.31 -9.54
N LEU A 252 -13.97 -12.08 -9.78
CA LEU A 252 -13.49 -11.68 -11.10
C LEU A 252 -12.19 -12.40 -11.47
N VAL A 253 -11.27 -12.56 -10.51
CA VAL A 253 -10.06 -13.37 -10.68
C VAL A 253 -10.40 -14.80 -11.06
N ASP A 254 -11.29 -15.47 -10.33
CA ASP A 254 -11.69 -16.84 -10.61
C ASP A 254 -12.26 -16.99 -12.04
N ARG A 255 -13.10 -16.05 -12.48
CA ARG A 255 -13.64 -16.03 -13.87
C ARG A 255 -12.54 -15.84 -14.92
N LEU A 256 -11.57 -14.98 -14.66
CA LEU A 256 -10.45 -14.74 -15.57
C LEU A 256 -9.48 -15.92 -15.61
N GLU A 257 -9.18 -16.55 -14.47
CA GLU A 257 -8.32 -17.75 -14.41
C GLU A 257 -8.95 -18.91 -15.16
N GLN A 258 -10.27 -19.10 -15.06
CA GLN A 258 -11.01 -20.10 -15.86
C GLN A 258 -10.94 -19.79 -17.36
N LEU A 259 -11.06 -18.52 -17.76
CA LEU A 259 -10.92 -18.12 -19.16
C LEU A 259 -9.52 -18.38 -19.71
N TYR A 260 -8.47 -18.12 -18.90
CA TYR A 260 -7.08 -18.26 -19.28
C TYR A 260 -6.55 -19.70 -19.18
N ALA A 261 -7.35 -20.63 -18.72
CA ALA A 261 -7.03 -22.06 -18.78
C ALA A 261 -6.82 -22.52 -20.25
N PRO A 262 -6.04 -23.58 -20.49
CA PRO A 262 -5.67 -23.99 -21.85
C PRO A 262 -6.86 -24.22 -22.77
N GLY A 263 -6.84 -23.66 -23.98
CA GLY A 263 -7.80 -23.96 -25.04
C GLY A 263 -8.40 -22.76 -25.79
N ILE A 264 -8.44 -21.56 -25.21
CA ILE A 264 -8.94 -20.37 -25.89
C ILE A 264 -7.80 -19.39 -26.21
N ALA A 265 -7.69 -18.98 -27.47
CA ALA A 265 -6.66 -18.04 -27.92
C ALA A 265 -7.18 -17.09 -29.01
N GLY A 266 -6.39 -16.10 -29.39
CA GLY A 266 -6.67 -15.21 -30.51
C GLY A 266 -7.93 -14.35 -30.34
N PRO A 267 -8.76 -14.20 -31.39
CA PRO A 267 -9.96 -13.38 -31.37
C PRO A 267 -11.01 -13.81 -30.32
N ALA A 268 -11.24 -15.12 -30.20
CA ALA A 268 -12.21 -15.68 -29.23
C ALA A 268 -11.84 -15.35 -27.78
N LEU A 269 -10.56 -15.44 -27.42
CA LEU A 269 -10.08 -15.02 -26.10
C LEU A 269 -10.36 -13.53 -25.85
N ARG A 270 -10.11 -12.66 -26.83
CA ARG A 270 -10.35 -11.22 -26.70
C ARG A 270 -11.82 -10.89 -26.48
N GLU A 271 -12.70 -11.54 -27.26
CA GLU A 271 -14.14 -11.33 -27.16
C GLU A 271 -14.69 -11.77 -25.79
N GLU A 272 -14.35 -12.98 -25.35
CA GLU A 272 -14.83 -13.51 -24.08
C GLU A 272 -14.29 -12.72 -22.89
N ARG A 273 -13.01 -12.32 -22.95
CA ARG A 273 -12.40 -11.43 -21.94
C ARG A 273 -13.15 -10.09 -21.85
N GLN A 274 -13.48 -9.47 -22.97
CA GLN A 274 -14.26 -8.23 -22.99
C GLN A 274 -15.67 -8.44 -22.42
N ARG A 275 -16.29 -9.59 -22.68
CA ARG A 275 -17.59 -9.95 -22.12
C ARG A 275 -17.51 -10.04 -20.59
N ILE A 276 -16.48 -10.72 -20.05
CA ILE A 276 -16.26 -10.82 -18.60
C ILE A 276 -16.09 -9.44 -17.97
N PHE A 277 -15.27 -8.55 -18.55
CA PHE A 277 -15.08 -7.22 -18.01
C PHE A 277 -16.34 -6.34 -18.09
N ARG A 278 -17.13 -6.41 -19.17
CA ARG A 278 -18.41 -5.70 -19.24
C ARG A 278 -19.38 -6.18 -18.15
N LEU A 279 -19.48 -7.48 -17.92
CA LEU A 279 -20.30 -8.04 -16.86
C LEU A 279 -19.80 -7.60 -15.47
N ALA A 280 -18.48 -7.60 -15.25
CA ALA A 280 -17.89 -7.12 -14.00
C ALA A 280 -18.18 -5.64 -13.74
N LEU A 281 -18.07 -4.76 -14.74
CA LEU A 281 -18.43 -3.35 -14.61
C LEU A 281 -19.91 -3.15 -14.32
N SER A 282 -20.80 -3.92 -14.96
CA SER A 282 -22.24 -3.91 -14.67
C SER A 282 -22.54 -4.38 -13.23
N GLU A 283 -21.85 -5.42 -12.74
CA GLU A 283 -21.97 -5.91 -11.37
C GLU A 283 -21.45 -4.86 -10.37
N LEU A 284 -20.30 -4.23 -10.66
CA LEU A 284 -19.69 -3.20 -9.83
C LEU A 284 -20.57 -1.95 -9.72
N GLY A 285 -21.09 -1.42 -10.84
CA GLY A 285 -21.96 -0.25 -10.88
C GLY A 285 -23.40 -0.51 -10.44
N GLY A 286 -23.81 -1.78 -10.37
CA GLY A 286 -25.15 -2.21 -10.01
C GLY A 286 -25.24 -2.75 -8.57
N PRO A 287 -25.29 -4.09 -8.38
CA PRO A 287 -25.50 -4.68 -7.05
C PRO A 287 -24.37 -4.38 -6.06
N VAL A 288 -23.11 -4.34 -6.51
CA VAL A 288 -21.98 -3.99 -5.62
C VAL A 288 -22.09 -2.54 -5.17
N ALA A 289 -22.30 -1.59 -6.11
CA ALA A 289 -22.43 -0.16 -5.77
C ALA A 289 -23.55 0.10 -4.74
N ARG A 290 -24.66 -0.62 -4.85
CA ARG A 290 -25.77 -0.49 -3.88
C ARG A 290 -25.43 -1.01 -2.48
N ALA A 291 -24.49 -1.93 -2.38
CA ALA A 291 -24.05 -2.50 -1.11
C ALA A 291 -22.92 -1.69 -0.44
N LEU A 292 -22.21 -0.85 -1.19
CA LEU A 292 -21.15 0.00 -0.64
C LEU A 292 -21.74 1.16 0.18
N GLU A 293 -21.07 1.50 1.27
CA GLU A 293 -21.53 2.50 2.26
C GLU A 293 -20.79 3.82 2.14
N THR A 294 -19.52 3.79 1.75
CA THR A 294 -18.63 4.95 1.74
C THR A 294 -17.95 5.17 0.40
N VAL A 295 -17.84 4.14 -0.41
CA VAL A 295 -17.19 4.15 -1.73
C VAL A 295 -18.25 4.33 -2.81
N ASP A 296 -18.02 5.26 -3.73
CA ASP A 296 -18.87 5.41 -4.92
C ASP A 296 -18.55 4.29 -5.94
N GLY A 297 -19.32 3.22 -5.85
CA GLY A 297 -19.19 2.06 -6.75
C GLY A 297 -19.52 2.38 -8.21
N ARG A 298 -20.36 3.39 -8.49
CA ARG A 298 -20.66 3.83 -9.86
C ARG A 298 -19.45 4.54 -10.45
N ALA A 299 -18.85 5.47 -9.73
CA ALA A 299 -17.62 6.13 -10.17
C ALA A 299 -16.46 5.13 -10.37
N LEU A 300 -16.43 4.00 -9.62
CA LEU A 300 -15.49 2.91 -9.89
C LEU A 300 -15.80 2.17 -11.19
N ALA A 301 -17.08 1.92 -11.48
CA ALA A 301 -17.52 1.22 -12.68
C ALA A 301 -17.35 2.05 -13.97
N ASP A 302 -17.27 3.37 -13.88
CA ASP A 302 -16.97 4.27 -15.00
C ASP A 302 -15.49 4.23 -15.43
N ARG A 303 -14.62 3.58 -14.64
CA ARG A 303 -13.19 3.45 -14.94
C ARG A 303 -12.90 2.19 -15.75
N PRO A 304 -11.96 2.24 -16.69
CA PRO A 304 -11.54 1.04 -17.40
C PRO A 304 -11.04 -0.04 -16.45
N ILE A 305 -11.46 -1.28 -16.68
CA ILE A 305 -10.96 -2.45 -15.94
C ILE A 305 -10.21 -3.39 -16.89
N ASN A 306 -9.08 -3.90 -16.44
CA ASN A 306 -8.24 -4.85 -17.16
C ASN A 306 -7.42 -5.71 -16.17
N ASN A 307 -6.59 -6.63 -16.64
CA ASN A 307 -5.81 -7.51 -15.78
C ASN A 307 -4.88 -6.73 -14.82
N ALA A 308 -4.28 -5.62 -15.28
CA ALA A 308 -3.39 -4.82 -14.43
C ALA A 308 -4.16 -4.16 -13.28
N VAL A 309 -5.38 -3.67 -13.53
CA VAL A 309 -6.29 -3.14 -12.49
C VAL A 309 -6.67 -4.25 -11.51
N VAL A 310 -7.12 -5.40 -12.01
CA VAL A 310 -7.55 -6.53 -11.16
C VAL A 310 -6.44 -6.96 -10.21
N ILE A 311 -5.21 -7.14 -10.73
CA ILE A 311 -4.05 -7.53 -9.92
C ILE A 311 -3.74 -6.45 -8.87
N ALA A 312 -3.72 -5.18 -9.26
CA ALA A 312 -3.43 -4.07 -8.34
C ALA A 312 -4.46 -3.95 -7.22
N GLN A 313 -5.74 -4.17 -7.53
CA GLN A 313 -6.82 -4.14 -6.51
C GLN A 313 -6.75 -5.34 -5.56
N ARG A 314 -6.33 -6.50 -6.06
CA ARG A 314 -6.20 -7.71 -5.26
C ARG A 314 -5.09 -7.61 -4.20
N LEU A 315 -3.99 -6.90 -4.49
CA LEU A 315 -2.87 -6.76 -3.55
C LEU A 315 -3.33 -6.32 -2.15
N TYR A 316 -4.31 -5.42 -2.08
CA TYR A 316 -4.82 -4.86 -0.83
C TYR A 316 -6.05 -5.60 -0.27
N ARG A 317 -6.62 -6.56 -1.02
CA ARG A 317 -7.94 -7.14 -0.74
C ARG A 317 -7.97 -8.66 -0.83
N THR A 318 -6.86 -9.31 -0.50
CA THR A 318 -6.80 -10.78 -0.47
C THR A 318 -7.31 -11.30 0.87
N GLN A 319 -8.30 -12.18 0.85
CA GLN A 319 -8.82 -12.93 2.01
C GLN A 319 -9.12 -12.07 3.26
N LEU A 320 -9.64 -10.86 3.08
CA LEU A 320 -9.90 -9.90 4.16
C LEU A 320 -10.84 -10.43 5.25
N ASP A 321 -11.82 -11.26 4.86
CA ASP A 321 -12.76 -11.89 5.80
C ASP A 321 -12.05 -12.68 6.91
N ARG A 322 -10.90 -13.30 6.61
CA ARG A 322 -10.15 -14.11 7.57
C ARG A 322 -9.59 -13.28 8.72
N PHE A 323 -9.21 -12.03 8.46
CA PHE A 323 -8.74 -11.15 9.52
C PHE A 323 -9.89 -10.76 10.47
N ASP A 324 -11.11 -10.59 9.97
CA ASP A 324 -12.29 -10.37 10.81
C ASP A 324 -12.65 -11.60 11.64
N GLU A 325 -12.47 -12.81 11.11
CA GLU A 325 -12.63 -14.06 11.87
C GLU A 325 -11.62 -14.11 13.03
N VAL A 326 -10.34 -13.79 12.76
CA VAL A 326 -9.29 -13.73 13.80
C VAL A 326 -9.60 -12.63 14.82
N LEU A 327 -10.08 -11.45 14.39
CA LEU A 327 -10.50 -10.37 15.28
C LEU A 327 -11.65 -10.81 16.20
N SER A 328 -12.64 -11.50 15.64
CA SER A 328 -13.77 -12.05 16.42
C SER A 328 -13.30 -13.05 17.46
N ASN A 329 -12.34 -13.92 17.12
CA ASN A 329 -11.72 -14.88 18.02
C ASN A 329 -10.96 -14.18 19.17
N ASN A 330 -10.43 -12.98 18.92
CA ASN A 330 -9.81 -12.13 19.92
C ASN A 330 -10.80 -11.11 20.55
N ARG A 331 -12.11 -11.36 20.48
CA ARG A 331 -13.17 -10.55 21.11
C ARG A 331 -13.18 -9.09 20.66
N GLY A 332 -12.77 -8.81 19.42
CA GLY A 332 -12.68 -7.46 18.86
C GLY A 332 -11.43 -6.69 19.27
N ASP A 333 -10.48 -7.30 19.96
CA ASP A 333 -9.22 -6.67 20.35
C ASP A 333 -8.22 -6.68 19.17
N VAL A 334 -7.99 -5.50 18.60
CA VAL A 334 -7.09 -5.30 17.45
C VAL A 334 -5.64 -5.61 17.84
N LYS A 335 -5.19 -5.20 19.03
CA LYS A 335 -3.81 -5.46 19.52
C LYS A 335 -3.55 -6.95 19.71
N ALA A 336 -4.49 -7.66 20.33
CA ALA A 336 -4.41 -9.10 20.48
C ALA A 336 -4.39 -9.80 19.13
N THR A 337 -5.18 -9.33 18.17
CA THR A 337 -5.21 -9.85 16.79
C THR A 337 -3.88 -9.66 16.08
N ILE A 338 -3.28 -8.46 16.15
CA ILE A 338 -1.96 -8.17 15.60
C ILE A 338 -0.91 -9.12 16.22
N THR A 339 -0.95 -9.30 17.54
CA THR A 339 -0.02 -10.18 18.26
C THR A 339 -0.16 -11.63 17.82
N ALA A 340 -1.38 -12.13 17.70
CA ALA A 340 -1.66 -13.49 17.26
C ALA A 340 -1.17 -13.76 15.84
N VAL A 341 -1.47 -12.84 14.90
CA VAL A 341 -0.99 -12.95 13.51
C VAL A 341 0.54 -12.90 13.46
N ARG A 342 1.19 -11.95 14.17
CA ARG A 342 2.65 -11.85 14.21
C ARG A 342 3.30 -13.14 14.70
N GLN A 343 2.78 -13.74 15.76
CA GLN A 343 3.28 -15.01 16.30
C GLN A 343 3.10 -16.17 15.30
N ALA A 344 1.94 -16.26 14.67
CA ALA A 344 1.63 -17.31 13.72
C ALA A 344 2.52 -17.28 12.47
N VAL A 345 2.93 -16.09 11.99
CA VAL A 345 3.78 -15.95 10.80
C VAL A 345 5.28 -15.96 11.12
N ALA A 346 5.68 -15.83 12.38
CA ALA A 346 7.08 -15.77 12.80
C ALA A 346 7.87 -17.06 12.49
N GLY A 347 7.19 -18.21 12.42
CA GLY A 347 7.79 -19.50 12.09
C GLY A 347 8.12 -19.68 10.60
N GLY A 348 7.81 -18.71 9.75
CA GLY A 348 7.94 -18.82 8.29
C GLY A 348 6.84 -19.66 7.64
N GLY A 349 6.98 -19.90 6.35
CA GLY A 349 5.98 -20.63 5.55
C GLY A 349 4.90 -19.71 4.96
N ASP A 350 3.80 -20.32 4.53
CA ASP A 350 2.68 -19.57 3.91
C ASP A 350 1.87 -18.81 4.97
N PRO A 351 1.90 -17.46 4.96
CA PRO A 351 1.20 -16.65 5.95
C PRO A 351 -0.32 -16.80 5.86
N TRP A 352 -0.87 -17.11 4.68
CA TRP A 352 -2.29 -17.32 4.50
C TRP A 352 -2.78 -18.60 5.20
N ARG A 353 -1.95 -19.66 5.21
CA ARG A 353 -2.24 -20.88 6.00
C ARG A 353 -2.20 -20.61 7.49
N ALA A 354 -1.24 -19.79 7.96
CA ALA A 354 -1.13 -19.41 9.37
C ALA A 354 -2.38 -18.67 9.83
N VAL A 355 -2.82 -17.63 9.10
CA VAL A 355 -4.05 -16.88 9.41
C VAL A 355 -5.29 -17.76 9.33
N ALA A 356 -5.38 -18.65 8.32
CA ALA A 356 -6.49 -19.62 8.25
C ALA A 356 -6.53 -20.58 9.42
N GLY A 357 -5.39 -20.91 10.03
CA GLY A 357 -5.31 -21.68 11.29
C GLY A 357 -5.92 -20.92 12.45
N LEU A 358 -5.54 -19.65 12.63
CA LEU A 358 -6.07 -18.77 13.68
C LEU A 358 -7.58 -18.54 13.54
N ALA A 359 -8.08 -18.37 12.32
CA ALA A 359 -9.50 -18.18 12.06
C ALA A 359 -10.35 -19.40 12.50
N ARG A 360 -9.83 -20.61 12.29
CA ARG A 360 -10.52 -21.88 12.66
C ARG A 360 -10.45 -22.25 14.14
N SER A 361 -9.44 -21.80 14.88
CA SER A 361 -9.15 -22.28 16.24
C SER A 361 -10.26 -21.96 17.26
N ALA A 362 -11.10 -20.95 17.03
CA ALA A 362 -12.25 -20.65 17.90
C ALA A 362 -13.51 -21.49 17.58
N ALA A 363 -13.66 -21.98 16.36
CA ALA A 363 -14.78 -22.86 16.03
C ALA A 363 -14.71 -24.22 16.75
N SER A 364 -13.54 -24.56 17.30
CA SER A 364 -13.28 -25.82 18.01
C SER A 364 -13.26 -25.69 19.54
N SER A 365 -13.43 -24.48 20.12
CA SER A 365 -13.58 -24.35 21.58
C SER A 365 -15.04 -24.65 21.99
N PRO A 366 -15.31 -25.71 22.76
CA PRO A 366 -16.66 -25.97 23.22
C PRO A 366 -17.14 -24.81 24.10
N ALA A 367 -18.34 -24.30 23.80
CA ALA A 367 -18.99 -23.29 24.62
C ALA A 367 -18.94 -23.75 26.08
N ALA A 368 -18.42 -22.93 26.97
CA ALA A 368 -18.39 -23.21 28.40
C ALA A 368 -19.81 -23.58 28.86
N ALA A 369 -19.98 -24.82 29.35
CA ALA A 369 -21.23 -25.28 29.83
C ALA A 369 -21.75 -24.34 30.95
N PRO A 370 -23.04 -23.98 30.97
CA PRO A 370 -23.57 -23.11 31.99
C PRO A 370 -23.37 -23.76 33.39
N PRO A 371 -23.08 -22.95 34.41
CA PRO A 371 -22.84 -23.49 35.75
C PRO A 371 -24.06 -24.29 36.21
N ARG A 372 -23.84 -25.56 36.55
CA ARG A 372 -24.88 -26.43 37.14
C ARG A 372 -25.41 -25.74 38.39
N ARG A 373 -26.68 -25.34 38.37
CA ARG A 373 -27.41 -24.93 39.59
C ARG A 373 -27.34 -26.06 40.58
N ARG A 374 -26.59 -25.87 41.66
CA ARG A 374 -26.73 -26.75 42.83
C ARG A 374 -28.11 -26.49 43.42
N GLY A 375 -29.00 -27.47 43.28
CA GLY A 375 -30.26 -27.48 43.99
C GLY A 375 -29.99 -27.58 45.50
N ARG A 376 -30.74 -26.79 46.26
CA ARG A 376 -30.92 -26.97 47.68
C ARG A 376 -31.94 -28.08 47.89
#